data_783529b6f4eed7e72f67ecfd2bc1f7d3
#
_entry.id   783529b6f4eed7e72f67ecfd2bc1f7d3
#
_cell.length_a   1.000
_cell.length_b   1.000
_cell.length_c   1.000
_cell.angle_alpha   90.00
_cell.angle_beta   90.00
_cell.angle_gamma   90.00
#
_symmetry.space_group_name_H-M   'P 1'
#
loop_
_entity.id
_entity.type
_entity.pdbx_description
1 polymer ?
#
loop_
_entity_poly.entity_id
_entity_poly.type
_entity_poly.pdbx_seq_one_letter_code
_entity_poly.pdbx_strand_id
1 'polypeptide(L)'
;MMENYGSIDIQEIPLGVPVFRRRVTDFLGKNGLQLEDLDLYLAVLDPDGVILAGAGLSGDIVKCVAVSPDRRGDGLAAPLLSRLLSLASAKGIDDLKVFTKPGNRPVFESLGFHVIASAPKAILMENGRGLESYLASLSELRLPGTAGAAVVNADPFTLGHRYLLEKAAAQVDNLYVIPVAEDASRFPASERAEMIRSGSAGIARVVPGGAYQISAATFPSYFLKDLTDVSESQMRLDLDIFARHIAPALGVSVRFVGSEPLDPLTARYNALMHELLPQHGIKVVEIPRLADAHGPVSASRVRKALDAGTFPGGLVPPSTWKYIVADLVSRAMTMELDAPLKPGLVDREQSGSHHDMDHGMMASSIKVIRSSFIRHFDLEPVPLGKAVEADVLAATGGVNTYRGAIFSQLIVSKAFLTLLADGAEDVRSELPAAIASIAAEVPASASTHGGAAVRDHGVKGALAMARDGYSELFSSWLPF
;
A
#
# COMPACT_ATOMS: atom_id res chain seq x y z
N MET A 1 32.16 0.81 -45.68
CA MET A 1 31.22 1.93 -45.75
C MET A 1 30.63 2.12 -44.34
N MET A 2 31.11 3.10 -43.60
CA MET A 2 30.47 3.51 -42.34
C MET A 2 29.24 4.33 -42.75
N GLU A 3 28.05 3.72 -42.66
CA GLU A 3 26.80 4.44 -42.77
C GLU A 3 26.71 5.43 -41.61
N ASN A 4 26.58 6.69 -41.99
CA ASN A 4 26.44 7.85 -41.12
C ASN A 4 25.05 7.74 -40.46
N TYR A 5 24.93 7.12 -39.26
CA TYR A 5 23.77 7.23 -38.42
C TYR A 5 23.68 8.67 -37.95
N GLY A 6 22.92 9.50 -38.70
CA GLY A 6 22.55 10.81 -38.26
C GLY A 6 22.06 10.71 -36.81
N SER A 7 22.42 11.68 -36.00
CA SER A 7 22.06 11.69 -34.57
C SER A 7 20.55 11.50 -34.43
N ILE A 8 20.14 10.32 -33.90
CA ILE A 8 18.73 10.05 -33.60
C ILE A 8 18.30 11.06 -32.53
N ASP A 9 17.34 11.93 -32.89
CA ASP A 9 16.81 12.92 -31.94
C ASP A 9 15.82 12.25 -30.99
N ILE A 10 16.24 12.09 -29.73
CA ILE A 10 15.44 11.49 -28.66
C ILE A 10 14.99 12.60 -27.72
N GLN A 11 13.71 12.84 -27.65
CA GLN A 11 13.10 13.88 -26.84
C GLN A 11 12.25 13.33 -25.72
N GLU A 12 12.23 14.04 -24.59
CA GLU A 12 11.27 13.81 -23.51
C GLU A 12 9.93 14.47 -23.88
N ILE A 13 8.85 13.69 -23.80
CA ILE A 13 7.49 14.14 -24.11
C ILE A 13 6.75 14.49 -22.84
N PRO A 14 6.34 15.76 -22.61
CA PRO A 14 5.65 16.17 -21.39
C PRO A 14 4.20 15.69 -21.38
N LEU A 15 3.94 14.53 -20.78
CA LEU A 15 2.61 13.89 -20.73
C LEU A 15 1.57 14.68 -19.92
N GLY A 16 1.98 15.65 -19.10
CA GLY A 16 1.09 16.58 -18.41
C GLY A 16 0.37 17.55 -19.36
N VAL A 17 0.88 17.73 -20.59
CA VAL A 17 0.28 18.61 -21.59
C VAL A 17 -0.67 17.80 -22.49
N PRO A 18 -1.98 18.13 -22.55
CA PRO A 18 -2.99 17.30 -23.21
C PRO A 18 -2.70 16.97 -24.68
N VAL A 19 -2.12 17.91 -25.44
CA VAL A 19 -1.81 17.70 -26.86
C VAL A 19 -0.71 16.63 -27.06
N PHE A 20 0.31 16.63 -26.23
CA PHE A 20 1.39 15.64 -26.27
C PHE A 20 0.90 14.29 -25.76
N ARG A 21 0.12 14.26 -24.68
CA ARG A 21 -0.50 13.04 -24.17
C ARG A 21 -1.34 12.34 -25.26
N ARG A 22 -2.17 13.11 -26.00
CA ARG A 22 -2.96 12.58 -27.11
C ARG A 22 -2.09 11.98 -28.22
N ARG A 23 -1.00 12.66 -28.63
CA ARG A 23 -0.08 12.15 -29.65
C ARG A 23 0.55 10.81 -29.23
N VAL A 24 0.97 10.67 -27.98
CA VAL A 24 1.50 9.40 -27.45
C VAL A 24 0.41 8.33 -27.40
N THR A 25 -0.79 8.66 -26.97
CA THR A 25 -1.94 7.74 -26.94
C THR A 25 -2.25 7.22 -28.36
N ASP A 26 -2.30 8.10 -29.36
CA ASP A 26 -2.57 7.71 -30.75
C ASP A 26 -1.45 6.83 -31.33
N PHE A 27 -0.18 7.17 -31.02
CA PHE A 27 0.98 6.36 -31.44
C PHE A 27 0.94 4.96 -30.81
N LEU A 28 0.70 4.86 -29.52
CA LEU A 28 0.60 3.56 -28.82
C LEU A 28 -0.59 2.76 -29.35
N GLY A 29 -1.75 3.40 -29.56
CA GLY A 29 -2.95 2.77 -30.13
C GLY A 29 -2.70 2.13 -31.51
N LYS A 30 -1.96 2.81 -32.41
CA LYS A 30 -1.53 2.26 -33.71
C LYS A 30 -0.62 1.03 -33.56
N ASN A 31 0.10 0.92 -32.43
CA ASN A 31 0.93 -0.24 -32.10
C ASN A 31 0.18 -1.32 -31.30
N GLY A 32 -1.13 -1.15 -31.07
CA GLY A 32 -1.95 -2.08 -30.29
C GLY A 32 -1.64 -2.05 -28.79
N LEU A 33 -1.17 -0.91 -28.28
CA LEU A 33 -0.83 -0.66 -26.90
C LEU A 33 -1.73 0.45 -26.33
N GLN A 34 -1.86 0.48 -25.00
CA GLN A 34 -2.54 1.55 -24.27
C GLN A 34 -1.52 2.37 -23.48
N LEU A 35 -1.80 3.66 -23.29
CA LEU A 35 -1.00 4.50 -22.42
C LEU A 35 -1.40 4.23 -20.97
N GLU A 36 -0.44 3.84 -20.16
CA GLU A 36 -0.56 3.77 -18.68
C GLU A 36 0.05 5.00 -18.01
N ASP A 37 -0.02 5.09 -16.69
CA ASP A 37 0.64 6.15 -15.94
C ASP A 37 2.16 5.98 -15.99
N LEU A 38 2.83 7.08 -16.32
CA LEU A 38 4.28 7.15 -16.53
C LEU A 38 4.85 8.40 -15.87
N ASP A 39 6.03 8.24 -15.29
CA ASP A 39 6.82 9.35 -14.73
C ASP A 39 7.63 10.06 -15.81
N LEU A 40 7.94 9.33 -16.89
CA LEU A 40 8.76 9.80 -18.01
C LEU A 40 8.34 9.08 -19.29
N TYR A 41 8.30 9.78 -20.41
CA TYR A 41 8.18 9.18 -21.74
C TYR A 41 9.17 9.81 -22.72
N LEU A 42 10.00 8.97 -23.35
CA LEU A 42 10.94 9.36 -24.39
C LEU A 42 10.39 8.96 -25.75
N ALA A 43 10.64 9.76 -26.76
CA ALA A 43 10.29 9.46 -28.12
C ALA A 43 11.40 9.86 -29.10
N VAL A 44 11.54 9.06 -30.17
CA VAL A 44 12.25 9.43 -31.41
C VAL A 44 11.24 10.08 -32.32
N LEU A 45 11.53 11.31 -32.77
CA LEU A 45 10.68 12.07 -33.67
C LEU A 45 11.31 12.16 -35.06
N ASP A 46 10.47 12.21 -36.09
CA ASP A 46 10.91 12.63 -37.41
C ASP A 46 10.95 14.18 -37.51
N PRO A 47 11.44 14.76 -38.65
CA PRO A 47 11.49 16.20 -38.83
C PRO A 47 10.13 16.91 -38.75
N ASP A 48 9.04 16.21 -39.04
CA ASP A 48 7.67 16.73 -38.96
C ASP A 48 7.07 16.56 -37.55
N GLY A 49 7.86 15.99 -36.62
CA GLY A 49 7.49 15.77 -35.23
C GLY A 49 6.59 14.54 -35.01
N VAL A 50 6.53 13.59 -35.96
CA VAL A 50 5.80 12.34 -35.79
C VAL A 50 6.62 11.37 -34.95
N ILE A 51 5.96 10.66 -34.02
CA ILE A 51 6.63 9.67 -33.17
C ILE A 51 6.94 8.41 -33.97
N LEU A 52 8.23 8.07 -34.10
CA LEU A 52 8.74 6.88 -34.77
C LEU A 52 8.98 5.72 -33.80
N ALA A 53 9.44 6.03 -32.59
CA ALA A 53 9.61 5.08 -31.50
C ALA A 53 9.38 5.79 -30.16
N GLY A 54 8.98 5.04 -29.15
CA GLY A 54 8.77 5.59 -27.82
C GLY A 54 8.92 4.54 -26.73
N ALA A 55 9.30 4.99 -25.52
CA ALA A 55 9.43 4.17 -24.33
C ALA A 55 9.17 5.02 -23.09
N GLY A 56 8.50 4.46 -22.09
CA GLY A 56 8.17 5.13 -20.83
C GLY A 56 8.79 4.45 -19.62
N LEU A 57 8.82 5.17 -18.51
CA LEU A 57 9.24 4.70 -17.20
C LEU A 57 8.15 5.02 -16.18
N SER A 58 7.86 4.05 -15.30
CA SER A 58 6.98 4.22 -14.13
C SER A 58 7.64 3.51 -12.95
N GLY A 59 8.13 4.30 -11.97
CA GLY A 59 9.01 3.78 -10.94
C GLY A 59 10.26 3.11 -11.53
N ASP A 60 10.44 1.83 -11.27
CA ASP A 60 11.51 0.99 -11.79
C ASP A 60 11.09 0.12 -13.00
N ILE A 61 9.89 0.35 -13.56
CA ILE A 61 9.33 -0.48 -14.65
C ILE A 61 9.37 0.29 -15.98
N VAL A 62 10.03 -0.28 -16.96
CA VAL A 62 10.00 0.18 -18.36
C VAL A 62 8.68 -0.26 -18.99
N LYS A 63 7.92 0.70 -19.50
CA LYS A 63 6.56 0.50 -20.06
C LYS A 63 6.39 1.16 -21.42
N CYS A 64 5.33 0.78 -22.12
CA CYS A 64 4.87 1.43 -23.34
C CYS A 64 5.95 1.53 -24.44
N VAL A 65 6.80 0.50 -24.55
CA VAL A 65 7.85 0.46 -25.58
C VAL A 65 7.22 0.10 -26.93
N ALA A 66 7.35 0.97 -27.91
CA ALA A 66 6.83 0.77 -29.25
C ALA A 66 7.75 1.36 -30.32
N VAL A 67 7.76 0.72 -31.50
CA VAL A 67 8.35 1.25 -32.73
C VAL A 67 7.28 1.22 -33.81
N SER A 68 7.13 2.30 -34.55
CA SER A 68 6.19 2.42 -35.67
C SER A 68 6.31 1.21 -36.60
N PRO A 69 5.22 0.58 -37.06
CA PRO A 69 5.27 -0.66 -37.84
C PRO A 69 6.14 -0.57 -39.07
N ASP A 70 6.15 0.57 -39.76
CA ASP A 70 6.94 0.88 -40.96
C ASP A 70 8.43 1.17 -40.69
N ARG A 71 8.79 1.34 -39.39
CA ARG A 71 10.18 1.61 -38.96
C ARG A 71 10.77 0.48 -38.12
N ARG A 72 10.09 -0.68 -38.09
CA ARG A 72 10.59 -1.86 -37.39
C ARG A 72 11.79 -2.43 -38.16
N GLY A 73 12.87 -2.71 -37.43
CA GLY A 73 14.14 -3.12 -38.01
C GLY A 73 15.17 -2.01 -38.20
N ASP A 74 14.78 -0.73 -38.07
CA ASP A 74 15.67 0.43 -38.24
C ASP A 74 16.59 0.66 -37.02
N GLY A 75 16.55 -0.21 -36.01
CA GLY A 75 17.40 -0.10 -34.83
C GLY A 75 17.01 1.01 -33.83
N LEU A 76 15.83 1.64 -33.92
CA LEU A 76 15.41 2.78 -33.10
C LEU A 76 15.22 2.43 -31.62
N ALA A 77 14.88 1.19 -31.32
CA ALA A 77 14.60 0.78 -29.94
C ALA A 77 15.85 0.81 -29.03
N ALA A 78 17.01 0.40 -29.54
CA ALA A 78 18.22 0.28 -28.72
C ALA A 78 18.74 1.64 -28.22
N PRO A 79 18.95 2.68 -29.06
CA PRO A 79 19.38 4.00 -28.55
C PRO A 79 18.33 4.65 -27.67
N LEU A 80 17.03 4.48 -27.96
CA LEU A 80 15.94 4.99 -27.13
C LEU A 80 15.96 4.38 -25.72
N LEU A 81 16.02 3.07 -25.61
CA LEU A 81 16.08 2.36 -24.33
C LEU A 81 17.39 2.64 -23.59
N SER A 82 18.55 2.72 -24.29
CA SER A 82 19.82 3.12 -23.67
C SER A 82 19.75 4.52 -23.06
N ARG A 83 19.06 5.46 -23.72
CA ARG A 83 18.83 6.80 -23.18
C ARG A 83 17.92 6.74 -21.94
N LEU A 84 16.86 5.92 -21.97
CA LEU A 84 15.96 5.72 -20.85
C LEU A 84 16.70 5.15 -19.63
N LEU A 85 17.51 4.11 -19.84
CA LEU A 85 18.37 3.50 -18.81
C LEU A 85 19.32 4.55 -18.18
N SER A 86 19.97 5.37 -19.01
CA SER A 86 20.86 6.43 -18.50
C SER A 86 20.14 7.46 -17.65
N LEU A 87 18.92 7.84 -18.02
CA LEU A 87 18.12 8.80 -17.24
C LEU A 87 17.60 8.18 -15.93
N ALA A 88 17.25 6.91 -15.93
CA ALA A 88 16.85 6.19 -14.74
C ALA A 88 18.01 6.09 -13.74
N SER A 89 19.20 5.67 -14.21
CA SER A 89 20.42 5.61 -13.37
C SER A 89 20.81 6.98 -12.81
N ALA A 90 20.67 8.05 -13.59
CA ALA A 90 20.90 9.41 -13.09
C ALA A 90 19.92 9.82 -11.96
N LYS A 91 18.78 9.16 -11.85
CA LYS A 91 17.81 9.31 -10.77
C LYS A 91 18.01 8.28 -9.63
N GLY A 92 19.08 7.46 -9.69
CA GLY A 92 19.37 6.40 -8.71
C GLY A 92 18.51 5.15 -8.86
N ILE A 93 17.93 4.92 -10.05
CA ILE A 93 17.14 3.71 -10.37
C ILE A 93 18.03 2.82 -11.24
N ASP A 94 18.71 1.85 -10.62
CA ASP A 94 19.69 1.00 -11.29
C ASP A 94 19.15 -0.39 -11.64
N ASP A 95 18.12 -0.89 -10.93
CA ASP A 95 17.49 -2.19 -11.15
C ASP A 95 16.17 -2.02 -11.89
N LEU A 96 16.22 -1.86 -13.22
CA LEU A 96 15.04 -1.69 -14.05
C LEU A 96 14.42 -3.02 -14.46
N LYS A 97 13.11 -3.06 -14.47
CA LYS A 97 12.30 -4.21 -14.88
C LYS A 97 11.51 -3.91 -16.15
N VAL A 98 11.24 -4.95 -16.92
CA VAL A 98 10.30 -4.87 -18.06
C VAL A 98 9.45 -6.14 -18.15
N PHE A 99 8.15 -5.93 -18.26
CA PHE A 99 7.21 -6.98 -18.63
C PHE A 99 6.97 -6.89 -20.12
N THR A 100 7.18 -7.99 -20.83
CA THR A 100 7.06 -8.00 -22.30
C THR A 100 6.65 -9.37 -22.84
N LYS A 101 6.35 -9.43 -24.14
CA LYS A 101 6.09 -10.71 -24.82
C LYS A 101 7.39 -11.48 -24.99
N PRO A 102 7.36 -12.84 -24.97
CA PRO A 102 8.57 -13.66 -25.15
C PRO A 102 9.35 -13.34 -26.43
N GLY A 103 8.67 -12.97 -27.53
CA GLY A 103 9.29 -12.60 -28.79
C GLY A 103 10.16 -11.33 -28.74
N ASN A 104 10.01 -10.49 -27.73
CA ASN A 104 10.82 -9.27 -27.55
C ASN A 104 12.10 -9.51 -26.75
N ARG A 105 12.28 -10.72 -26.22
CA ARG A 105 13.43 -11.10 -25.39
C ARG A 105 14.77 -10.67 -25.98
N PRO A 106 15.10 -10.96 -27.29
CA PRO A 106 16.39 -10.60 -27.84
C PRO A 106 16.71 -9.10 -27.81
N VAL A 107 15.68 -8.25 -27.95
CA VAL A 107 15.85 -6.80 -27.93
C VAL A 107 16.33 -6.36 -26.53
N PHE A 108 15.69 -6.84 -25.48
CA PHE A 108 16.04 -6.46 -24.11
C PHE A 108 17.35 -7.13 -23.65
N GLU A 109 17.64 -8.37 -24.08
CA GLU A 109 18.93 -9.02 -23.80
C GLU A 109 20.11 -8.24 -24.39
N SER A 110 19.97 -7.66 -25.59
CA SER A 110 21.01 -6.81 -26.19
C SER A 110 21.31 -5.53 -25.39
N LEU A 111 20.42 -5.16 -24.47
CA LEU A 111 20.53 -3.99 -23.57
C LEU A 111 20.90 -4.39 -22.12
N GLY A 112 21.29 -5.64 -21.92
CA GLY A 112 21.73 -6.13 -20.62
C GLY A 112 20.59 -6.60 -19.69
N PHE A 113 19.35 -6.70 -20.18
CA PHE A 113 18.29 -7.34 -19.41
C PHE A 113 18.42 -8.86 -19.45
N HIS A 114 18.09 -9.52 -18.37
CA HIS A 114 18.00 -10.98 -18.28
C HIS A 114 16.63 -11.41 -17.79
N VAL A 115 16.17 -12.60 -18.21
CA VAL A 115 14.86 -13.13 -17.83
C VAL A 115 14.91 -13.59 -16.38
N ILE A 116 13.98 -13.09 -15.56
CA ILE A 116 13.82 -13.50 -14.15
C ILE A 116 12.53 -14.30 -13.91
N ALA A 117 11.52 -14.16 -14.77
CA ALA A 117 10.33 -15.01 -14.74
C ALA A 117 9.72 -15.20 -16.13
N SER A 118 9.02 -16.32 -16.34
CA SER A 118 8.43 -16.68 -17.61
C SER A 118 7.01 -17.23 -17.47
N ALA A 119 6.13 -16.77 -18.37
CA ALA A 119 4.80 -17.31 -18.61
C ALA A 119 4.58 -17.48 -20.14
N PRO A 120 3.59 -18.24 -20.60
CA PRO A 120 3.38 -18.48 -22.01
C PRO A 120 3.22 -17.21 -22.87
N LYS A 121 2.61 -16.15 -22.33
CA LYS A 121 2.33 -14.89 -23.05
C LYS A 121 3.13 -13.68 -22.56
N ALA A 122 3.87 -13.82 -21.47
CA ALA A 122 4.66 -12.74 -20.89
C ALA A 122 5.95 -13.25 -20.24
N ILE A 123 6.98 -12.42 -20.26
CA ILE A 123 8.21 -12.62 -19.49
C ILE A 123 8.47 -11.36 -18.66
N LEU A 124 9.07 -11.54 -17.50
CA LEU A 124 9.66 -10.46 -16.72
C LEU A 124 11.18 -10.52 -16.85
N MET A 125 11.76 -9.39 -17.21
CA MET A 125 13.21 -9.24 -17.33
C MET A 125 13.70 -8.11 -16.44
N GLU A 126 14.93 -8.20 -15.99
CA GLU A 126 15.61 -7.21 -15.15
C GLU A 126 16.93 -6.80 -15.78
N ASN A 127 17.22 -5.49 -15.71
CA ASN A 127 18.56 -4.93 -15.96
C ASN A 127 19.09 -4.49 -14.59
N GLY A 128 20.12 -5.17 -14.10
CA GLY A 128 20.66 -4.96 -12.75
C GLY A 128 20.77 -6.24 -11.94
N ARG A 129 20.93 -6.10 -10.63
CA ARG A 129 21.11 -7.19 -9.67
C ARG A 129 20.12 -7.13 -8.51
N GLY A 130 19.00 -6.45 -8.68
CA GLY A 130 18.02 -6.24 -7.62
C GLY A 130 17.43 -7.55 -7.11
N LEU A 131 17.07 -8.48 -8.00
CA LEU A 131 16.62 -9.82 -7.60
C LEU A 131 17.68 -10.57 -6.80
N GLU A 132 18.93 -10.56 -7.26
CA GLU A 132 20.04 -11.23 -6.57
C GLU A 132 20.24 -10.66 -5.15
N SER A 133 20.24 -9.33 -5.02
CA SER A 133 20.33 -8.64 -3.73
C SER A 133 19.18 -8.99 -2.79
N TYR A 134 17.96 -9.02 -3.33
CA TYR A 134 16.77 -9.43 -2.56
C TYR A 134 16.88 -10.88 -2.08
N LEU A 135 17.27 -11.81 -2.94
CA LEU A 135 17.42 -13.22 -2.60
C LEU A 135 18.55 -13.45 -1.59
N ALA A 136 19.64 -12.70 -1.67
CA ALA A 136 20.69 -12.72 -0.66
C ALA A 136 20.15 -12.36 0.73
N SER A 137 19.35 -11.28 0.82
CA SER A 137 18.72 -10.88 2.08
C SER A 137 17.73 -11.92 2.62
N LEU A 138 17.00 -12.61 1.75
CA LEU A 138 16.13 -13.72 2.17
C LEU A 138 16.94 -14.92 2.66
N SER A 139 18.06 -15.24 2.01
CA SER A 139 18.91 -16.37 2.38
C SER A 139 19.51 -16.22 3.77
N GLU A 140 19.80 -15.00 4.21
CA GLU A 140 20.24 -14.72 5.59
C GLU A 140 19.16 -15.02 6.64
N LEU A 141 17.89 -15.06 6.24
CA LEU A 141 16.76 -15.37 7.13
C LEU A 141 16.44 -16.85 7.17
N ARG A 142 17.08 -17.67 6.33
CA ARG A 142 16.83 -19.10 6.24
C ARG A 142 17.22 -19.81 7.54
N LEU A 143 16.33 -20.67 8.02
CA LEU A 143 16.54 -21.50 9.21
C LEU A 143 16.61 -22.99 8.82
N PRO A 144 17.29 -23.81 9.63
CA PRO A 144 17.35 -25.26 9.41
C PRO A 144 15.98 -25.91 9.71
N GLY A 145 15.69 -27.06 9.09
CA GLY A 145 14.44 -27.80 9.24
C GLY A 145 13.48 -27.61 8.06
N THR A 146 12.29 -28.18 8.18
CA THR A 146 11.24 -28.04 7.17
C THR A 146 10.70 -26.60 7.16
N ALA A 147 10.63 -26.00 6.00
CA ALA A 147 10.16 -24.63 5.88
C ALA A 147 8.90 -24.52 4.99
N GLY A 148 7.94 -23.74 5.47
CA GLY A 148 6.75 -23.39 4.74
C GLY A 148 6.63 -21.89 4.54
N ALA A 149 5.83 -21.47 3.56
CA ALA A 149 5.54 -20.05 3.31
C ALA A 149 4.05 -19.81 3.08
N ALA A 150 3.58 -18.66 3.59
CA ALA A 150 2.30 -18.05 3.22
C ALA A 150 2.54 -16.63 2.69
N VAL A 151 1.88 -16.28 1.59
CA VAL A 151 1.88 -14.90 1.08
C VAL A 151 0.51 -14.31 1.37
N VAL A 152 0.47 -13.15 2.02
CA VAL A 152 -0.77 -12.54 2.47
C VAL A 152 -0.79 -11.04 2.18
N ASN A 153 -1.94 -10.55 1.71
CA ASN A 153 -2.15 -9.11 1.51
C ASN A 153 -2.47 -8.40 2.83
N ALA A 154 -3.30 -9.02 3.68
CA ALA A 154 -3.67 -8.53 5.02
C ALA A 154 -4.17 -7.08 5.05
N ASP A 155 -5.16 -6.76 4.26
CA ASP A 155 -5.76 -5.43 4.14
C ASP A 155 -7.18 -5.36 4.78
N PRO A 156 -7.29 -5.29 6.14
CA PRO A 156 -6.27 -5.44 7.16
C PRO A 156 -5.98 -6.91 7.56
N PHE A 157 -5.03 -7.12 8.50
CA PHE A 157 -4.78 -8.44 9.09
C PHE A 157 -5.97 -8.87 9.98
N THR A 158 -6.49 -10.08 9.76
CA THR A 158 -7.71 -10.61 10.42
C THR A 158 -7.41 -11.87 11.23
N LEU A 159 -8.38 -12.28 12.06
CA LEU A 159 -8.35 -13.60 12.72
C LEU A 159 -8.33 -14.76 11.72
N GLY A 160 -8.89 -14.57 10.50
CA GLY A 160 -8.77 -15.54 9.41
C GLY A 160 -7.32 -15.72 8.94
N HIS A 161 -6.55 -14.63 8.82
CA HIS A 161 -5.11 -14.73 8.51
C HIS A 161 -4.35 -15.39 9.65
N ARG A 162 -4.61 -15.02 10.89
CA ARG A 162 -3.97 -15.62 12.05
C ARG A 162 -4.23 -17.12 12.11
N TYR A 163 -5.47 -17.56 11.94
CA TYR A 163 -5.86 -18.98 11.89
C TYR A 163 -5.12 -19.75 10.80
N LEU A 164 -5.03 -19.18 9.58
CA LEU A 164 -4.22 -19.77 8.50
C LEU A 164 -2.78 -20.01 8.95
N LEU A 165 -2.16 -18.99 9.55
CA LEU A 165 -0.76 -19.07 9.99
C LEU A 165 -0.56 -20.06 11.13
N GLU A 166 -1.47 -20.12 12.11
CA GLU A 166 -1.44 -21.11 13.21
C GLU A 166 -1.53 -22.54 12.67
N LYS A 167 -2.44 -22.80 11.72
CA LYS A 167 -2.59 -24.11 11.10
C LYS A 167 -1.41 -24.49 10.19
N ALA A 168 -0.79 -23.52 9.55
CA ALA A 168 0.40 -23.70 8.73
C ALA A 168 1.63 -23.98 9.61
N ALA A 169 1.83 -23.21 10.68
CA ALA A 169 2.96 -23.38 11.60
C ALA A 169 2.98 -24.74 12.29
N ALA A 170 1.82 -25.33 12.54
CA ALA A 170 1.72 -26.69 13.13
C ALA A 170 2.21 -27.82 12.20
N GLN A 171 2.54 -27.53 10.92
CA GLN A 171 2.91 -28.52 9.92
C GLN A 171 4.38 -28.42 9.46
N VAL A 172 5.13 -27.41 9.92
CA VAL A 172 6.53 -27.17 9.53
C VAL A 172 7.34 -26.66 10.72
N ASP A 173 8.66 -26.84 10.67
CA ASP A 173 9.54 -26.30 11.71
C ASP A 173 9.63 -24.76 11.64
N ASN A 174 9.58 -24.21 10.43
CA ASN A 174 9.69 -22.78 10.20
C ASN A 174 8.60 -22.31 9.22
N LEU A 175 7.80 -21.34 9.64
CA LEU A 175 6.83 -20.70 8.77
C LEU A 175 7.27 -19.27 8.44
N TYR A 176 7.42 -18.97 7.15
CA TYR A 176 7.66 -17.63 6.65
C TYR A 176 6.37 -16.99 6.16
N VAL A 177 6.16 -15.72 6.51
CA VAL A 177 5.05 -14.94 5.98
C VAL A 177 5.62 -13.80 5.13
N ILE A 178 5.14 -13.73 3.91
CA ILE A 178 5.57 -12.74 2.92
C ILE A 178 4.41 -11.76 2.70
N PRO A 179 4.51 -10.50 3.19
CA PRO A 179 3.51 -9.47 2.92
C PRO A 179 3.52 -9.07 1.44
N VAL A 180 2.34 -8.91 0.82
CA VAL A 180 2.24 -8.33 -0.52
C VAL A 180 2.59 -6.84 -0.44
N ALA A 181 3.52 -6.38 -1.29
CA ALA A 181 4.06 -5.02 -1.27
C ALA A 181 3.25 -3.99 -2.10
N GLU A 182 2.01 -4.31 -2.43
CA GLU A 182 1.14 -3.44 -3.24
C GLU A 182 0.52 -2.31 -2.41
N ASP A 183 0.53 -1.07 -2.92
CA ASP A 183 -0.04 0.11 -2.24
C ASP A 183 -1.47 0.50 -2.69
N ALA A 184 -2.11 -0.28 -3.59
CA ALA A 184 -3.51 -0.06 -4.00
C ALA A 184 -4.55 -0.49 -2.95
N SER A 185 -4.11 -0.82 -1.74
CA SER A 185 -4.93 -1.27 -0.61
C SER A 185 -5.40 -0.10 0.26
N ARG A 186 -6.41 -0.34 1.13
CA ARG A 186 -6.89 0.65 2.11
C ARG A 186 -5.79 1.06 3.09
N PHE A 187 -4.98 0.09 3.53
CA PHE A 187 -3.84 0.31 4.41
C PHE A 187 -2.53 0.24 3.61
N PRO A 188 -1.59 1.19 3.82
CA PRO A 188 -0.29 1.17 3.17
C PRO A 188 0.46 -0.15 3.39
N ALA A 189 1.32 -0.55 2.45
CA ALA A 189 2.09 -1.80 2.54
C ALA A 189 2.91 -1.92 3.83
N SER A 190 3.50 -0.81 4.30
CA SER A 190 4.25 -0.75 5.57
C SER A 190 3.38 -1.05 6.79
N GLU A 191 2.16 -0.50 6.85
CA GLU A 191 1.23 -0.77 7.94
C GLU A 191 0.74 -2.21 7.90
N ARG A 192 0.44 -2.76 6.71
CA ARG A 192 0.04 -4.16 6.53
C ARG A 192 1.13 -5.14 6.97
N ALA A 193 2.38 -4.86 6.60
CA ALA A 193 3.52 -5.67 7.06
C ALA A 193 3.66 -5.65 8.59
N GLU A 194 3.41 -4.51 9.24
CA GLU A 194 3.47 -4.39 10.69
C GLU A 194 2.28 -5.07 11.38
N MET A 195 1.06 -4.97 10.82
CA MET A 195 -0.10 -5.74 11.28
C MET A 195 0.16 -7.25 11.21
N ILE A 196 0.78 -7.72 10.12
CA ILE A 196 1.16 -9.14 9.98
C ILE A 196 2.20 -9.49 11.05
N ARG A 197 3.24 -8.67 11.23
CA ARG A 197 4.30 -8.94 12.20
C ARG A 197 3.76 -9.04 13.62
N SER A 198 2.95 -8.08 14.05
CA SER A 198 2.36 -8.06 15.39
C SER A 198 1.27 -9.14 15.56
N GLY A 199 0.45 -9.38 14.53
CA GLY A 199 -0.62 -10.36 14.56
C GLY A 199 -0.16 -11.81 14.45
N SER A 200 1.04 -12.07 13.91
CA SER A 200 1.66 -13.40 13.80
C SER A 200 2.85 -13.63 14.76
N ALA A 201 3.04 -12.73 15.72
CA ALA A 201 4.12 -12.85 16.69
C ALA A 201 4.11 -14.21 17.41
N GLY A 202 5.27 -14.88 17.44
CA GLY A 202 5.41 -16.23 18.01
C GLY A 202 4.84 -17.38 17.15
N ILE A 203 4.20 -17.08 15.99
CA ILE A 203 3.63 -18.08 15.09
C ILE A 203 4.49 -18.24 13.84
N ALA A 204 4.89 -17.11 13.22
CA ALA A 204 5.58 -17.11 11.95
C ALA A 204 6.63 -15.99 11.88
N ARG A 205 7.61 -16.18 11.01
CA ARG A 205 8.63 -15.16 10.71
C ARG A 205 8.20 -14.35 9.50
N VAL A 206 7.99 -13.06 9.71
CA VAL A 206 7.68 -12.13 8.61
C VAL A 206 8.99 -11.78 7.90
N VAL A 207 9.02 -11.98 6.59
CA VAL A 207 10.15 -11.63 5.72
C VAL A 207 9.77 -10.48 4.79
N PRO A 208 10.73 -9.69 4.28
CA PRO A 208 10.41 -8.62 3.35
C PRO A 208 9.67 -9.14 2.10
N GLY A 209 8.57 -8.49 1.70
CA GLY A 209 7.84 -8.83 0.47
C GLY A 209 8.65 -8.54 -0.80
N GLY A 210 9.40 -7.45 -0.79
CA GLY A 210 10.23 -7.02 -1.91
C GLY A 210 9.42 -6.57 -3.14
N ALA A 211 10.12 -6.08 -4.14
CA ALA A 211 9.55 -5.59 -5.40
C ALA A 211 9.35 -6.71 -6.45
N TYR A 212 9.45 -7.98 -6.03
CA TYR A 212 9.38 -9.15 -6.91
C TYR A 212 8.10 -9.98 -6.73
N GLN A 213 7.14 -9.48 -5.96
CA GLN A 213 5.78 -10.01 -5.95
C GLN A 213 4.96 -9.33 -7.02
N ILE A 214 4.38 -10.11 -7.92
CA ILE A 214 3.63 -9.58 -9.06
C ILE A 214 2.15 -9.59 -8.70
N SER A 215 1.62 -8.40 -8.45
CA SER A 215 0.19 -8.17 -8.19
C SER A 215 -0.51 -7.55 -9.39
N ALA A 216 -1.83 -7.42 -9.32
CA ALA A 216 -2.60 -6.72 -10.33
C ALA A 216 -2.19 -5.23 -10.48
N ALA A 217 -1.67 -4.60 -9.42
CA ALA A 217 -1.21 -3.22 -9.46
C ALA A 217 0.19 -3.06 -10.06
N THR A 218 1.04 -4.09 -9.91
CA THR A 218 2.43 -4.04 -10.42
C THR A 218 2.57 -4.59 -11.83
N PHE A 219 1.62 -5.45 -12.29
CA PHE A 219 1.67 -6.05 -13.62
C PHE A 219 1.06 -5.12 -14.67
N PRO A 220 1.84 -4.63 -15.64
CA PRO A 220 1.31 -3.77 -16.71
C PRO A 220 0.46 -4.57 -17.70
N SER A 221 -0.73 -4.06 -18.00
CA SER A 221 -1.70 -4.73 -18.87
C SER A 221 -1.64 -4.28 -20.33
N TYR A 222 -0.94 -3.20 -20.63
CA TYR A 222 -0.99 -2.49 -21.91
C TYR A 222 -0.61 -3.31 -23.16
N PHE A 223 0.09 -4.43 -23.00
CA PHE A 223 0.57 -5.26 -24.13
C PHE A 223 -0.23 -6.56 -24.34
N LEU A 224 -1.17 -6.88 -23.45
CA LEU A 224 -2.08 -8.01 -23.57
C LEU A 224 -3.50 -7.50 -23.89
N LYS A 225 -4.19 -8.18 -24.80
CA LYS A 225 -5.49 -7.71 -25.32
C LYS A 225 -6.69 -8.20 -24.50
N ASP A 226 -6.53 -9.32 -23.80
CA ASP A 226 -7.57 -10.01 -23.06
C ASP A 226 -7.28 -9.93 -21.56
N LEU A 227 -8.27 -9.51 -20.75
CA LEU A 227 -8.14 -9.40 -19.29
C LEU A 227 -7.87 -10.76 -18.63
N THR A 228 -8.38 -11.85 -19.19
CA THR A 228 -8.10 -13.22 -18.73
C THR A 228 -6.62 -13.55 -18.94
N ASP A 229 -6.05 -13.19 -20.10
CA ASP A 229 -4.64 -13.37 -20.41
C ASP A 229 -3.73 -12.53 -19.50
N VAL A 230 -4.16 -11.31 -19.17
CA VAL A 230 -3.48 -10.42 -18.20
C VAL A 230 -3.38 -11.11 -16.86
N SER A 231 -4.51 -11.52 -16.31
CA SER A 231 -4.59 -12.16 -14.99
C SER A 231 -3.83 -13.47 -14.92
N GLU A 232 -3.97 -14.33 -15.96
CA GLU A 232 -3.27 -15.60 -16.04
C GLU A 232 -1.74 -15.42 -16.15
N SER A 233 -1.28 -14.47 -16.96
CA SER A 233 0.16 -14.17 -17.11
C SER A 233 0.75 -13.64 -15.83
N GLN A 234 0.06 -12.74 -15.16
CA GLN A 234 0.46 -12.20 -13.87
C GLN A 234 0.64 -13.31 -12.82
N MET A 235 -0.38 -14.16 -12.64
CA MET A 235 -0.34 -15.26 -11.67
C MET A 235 0.81 -16.23 -11.97
N ARG A 236 1.02 -16.59 -13.23
CA ARG A 236 2.10 -17.51 -13.63
C ARG A 236 3.48 -16.93 -13.40
N LEU A 237 3.70 -15.64 -13.71
CA LEU A 237 4.98 -14.96 -13.44
C LEU A 237 5.27 -14.89 -11.94
N ASP A 238 4.26 -14.57 -11.12
CA ASP A 238 4.42 -14.53 -9.66
C ASP A 238 4.79 -15.92 -9.11
N LEU A 239 4.11 -16.98 -9.57
CA LEU A 239 4.42 -18.34 -9.17
C LEU A 239 5.79 -18.83 -9.67
N ASP A 240 6.22 -18.41 -10.86
CA ASP A 240 7.55 -18.75 -11.40
C ASP A 240 8.66 -18.10 -10.57
N ILE A 241 8.51 -16.81 -10.21
CA ILE A 241 9.44 -16.13 -9.27
C ILE A 241 9.48 -16.83 -7.93
N PHE A 242 8.31 -17.10 -7.35
CA PHE A 242 8.25 -17.77 -6.06
C PHE A 242 8.94 -19.13 -6.11
N ALA A 243 8.63 -19.96 -7.10
CA ALA A 243 9.12 -21.33 -7.19
C ALA A 243 10.61 -21.43 -7.48
N ARG A 244 11.11 -20.58 -8.40
CA ARG A 244 12.49 -20.67 -8.88
C ARG A 244 13.48 -19.86 -8.04
N HIS A 245 13.01 -18.85 -7.34
CA HIS A 245 13.89 -17.90 -6.66
C HIS A 245 13.60 -17.79 -5.16
N ILE A 246 12.40 -17.39 -4.76
CA ILE A 246 12.08 -17.09 -3.35
C ILE A 246 12.08 -18.36 -2.49
N ALA A 247 11.40 -19.41 -2.96
CA ALA A 247 11.32 -20.67 -2.19
C ALA A 247 12.69 -21.32 -1.97
N PRO A 248 13.60 -21.44 -2.96
CA PRO A 248 14.95 -21.92 -2.73
C PRO A 248 15.78 -21.07 -1.76
N ALA A 249 15.68 -19.74 -1.85
CA ALA A 249 16.42 -18.81 -0.98
C ALA A 249 16.05 -19.01 0.50
N LEU A 250 14.76 -19.21 0.80
CA LEU A 250 14.25 -19.48 2.15
C LEU A 250 14.27 -20.96 2.54
N GLY A 251 14.55 -21.89 1.60
CA GLY A 251 14.46 -23.34 1.83
C GLY A 251 13.02 -23.85 1.95
N VAL A 252 12.05 -23.15 1.36
CA VAL A 252 10.63 -23.47 1.43
C VAL A 252 10.29 -24.67 0.56
N SER A 253 9.64 -25.68 1.18
CA SER A 253 9.13 -26.89 0.51
C SER A 253 7.61 -27.02 0.57
N VAL A 254 6.93 -26.13 1.33
CA VAL A 254 5.47 -26.13 1.46
C VAL A 254 4.93 -24.70 1.27
N ARG A 255 3.95 -24.53 0.39
CA ARG A 255 3.17 -23.30 0.22
C ARG A 255 1.81 -23.49 0.88
N PHE A 256 1.48 -22.63 1.85
CA PHE A 256 0.19 -22.63 2.52
C PHE A 256 -0.71 -21.53 1.95
N VAL A 257 -1.97 -21.87 1.70
CA VAL A 257 -2.99 -20.95 1.18
C VAL A 257 -4.33 -21.22 1.87
N GLY A 258 -5.17 -20.19 1.99
CA GLY A 258 -6.56 -20.37 2.41
C GLY A 258 -7.42 -20.89 1.26
N SER A 259 -8.36 -21.79 1.53
CA SER A 259 -9.37 -22.16 0.54
C SER A 259 -10.19 -20.94 0.10
N GLU A 260 -10.60 -20.88 -1.19
CA GLU A 260 -11.33 -19.73 -1.74
C GLU A 260 -12.63 -20.16 -2.41
N PRO A 261 -13.74 -20.18 -1.68
CA PRO A 261 -15.02 -20.60 -2.24
C PRO A 261 -15.81 -19.49 -2.95
N LEU A 262 -15.40 -18.21 -2.81
CA LEU A 262 -16.24 -17.08 -3.18
C LEU A 262 -15.64 -16.22 -4.31
N ASP A 263 -14.31 -16.07 -4.37
CA ASP A 263 -13.65 -15.26 -5.38
C ASP A 263 -13.04 -16.12 -6.48
N PRO A 264 -13.60 -16.10 -7.71
CA PRO A 264 -13.13 -16.92 -8.82
C PRO A 264 -11.66 -16.64 -9.20
N LEU A 265 -11.17 -15.39 -9.06
CA LEU A 265 -9.80 -15.04 -9.40
C LEU A 265 -8.80 -15.69 -8.43
N THR A 266 -9.07 -15.59 -7.14
CA THR A 266 -8.26 -16.23 -6.10
C THR A 266 -8.35 -17.76 -6.19
N ALA A 267 -9.54 -18.31 -6.50
CA ALA A 267 -9.70 -19.75 -6.73
C ALA A 267 -8.85 -20.22 -7.92
N ARG A 268 -8.81 -19.45 -9.02
CA ARG A 268 -7.94 -19.75 -10.17
C ARG A 268 -6.47 -19.71 -9.79
N TYR A 269 -6.06 -18.73 -8.96
CA TYR A 269 -4.69 -18.64 -8.48
C TYR A 269 -4.30 -19.85 -7.61
N ASN A 270 -5.19 -20.31 -6.72
CA ASN A 270 -4.97 -21.53 -5.96
C ASN A 270 -4.82 -22.75 -6.88
N ALA A 271 -5.67 -22.88 -7.91
CA ALA A 271 -5.57 -23.97 -8.89
C ALA A 271 -4.22 -23.95 -9.63
N LEU A 272 -3.73 -22.77 -10.03
CA LEU A 272 -2.41 -22.62 -10.64
C LEU A 272 -1.26 -22.98 -9.69
N MET A 273 -1.38 -22.67 -8.41
CA MET A 273 -0.39 -23.13 -7.42
C MET A 273 -0.30 -24.64 -7.37
N HIS A 274 -1.43 -25.35 -7.35
CA HIS A 274 -1.46 -26.83 -7.40
C HIS A 274 -0.91 -27.41 -8.70
N GLU A 275 -1.06 -26.69 -9.82
CA GLU A 275 -0.53 -27.09 -11.13
C GLU A 275 0.99 -26.91 -11.21
N LEU A 276 1.52 -25.77 -10.76
CA LEU A 276 2.88 -25.32 -11.07
C LEU A 276 3.89 -25.62 -9.95
N LEU A 277 3.55 -25.38 -8.69
CA LEU A 277 4.52 -25.48 -7.60
C LEU A 277 5.06 -26.91 -7.35
N PRO A 278 4.26 -27.99 -7.51
CA PRO A 278 4.79 -29.34 -7.36
C PRO A 278 5.87 -29.70 -8.37
N GLN A 279 5.89 -29.08 -9.57
CA GLN A 279 6.92 -29.26 -10.57
C GLN A 279 8.31 -28.77 -10.10
N HIS A 280 8.33 -27.91 -9.08
CA HIS A 280 9.52 -27.39 -8.41
C HIS A 280 9.75 -28.01 -7.03
N GLY A 281 9.07 -29.11 -6.71
CA GLY A 281 9.21 -29.82 -5.42
C GLY A 281 8.54 -29.09 -4.24
N ILE A 282 7.64 -28.15 -4.49
CA ILE A 282 6.92 -27.38 -3.47
C ILE A 282 5.50 -27.93 -3.33
N LYS A 283 5.19 -28.51 -2.18
CA LYS A 283 3.84 -28.97 -1.85
C LYS A 283 2.92 -27.78 -1.59
N VAL A 284 1.70 -27.81 -2.14
CA VAL A 284 0.66 -26.84 -1.82
C VAL A 284 -0.31 -27.44 -0.81
N VAL A 285 -0.61 -26.70 0.25
CA VAL A 285 -1.55 -27.12 1.30
C VAL A 285 -2.61 -26.03 1.42
N GLU A 286 -3.85 -26.39 1.10
CA GLU A 286 -5.02 -25.55 1.35
C GLU A 286 -5.54 -25.77 2.76
N ILE A 287 -5.74 -24.66 3.48
CA ILE A 287 -6.30 -24.63 4.83
C ILE A 287 -7.72 -24.05 4.73
N PRO A 288 -8.75 -24.77 5.22
CA PRO A 288 -10.11 -24.26 5.27
C PRO A 288 -10.17 -22.90 5.98
N ARG A 289 -10.96 -21.96 5.46
CA ARG A 289 -11.11 -20.65 6.08
C ARG A 289 -11.78 -20.71 7.44
N LEU A 290 -11.30 -19.91 8.38
CA LEU A 290 -12.04 -19.62 9.60
C LEU A 290 -13.35 -18.94 9.21
N ALA A 291 -14.48 -19.43 9.73
CA ALA A 291 -15.80 -18.89 9.50
C ALA A 291 -16.57 -18.72 10.82
N ASP A 292 -17.46 -17.74 10.84
CA ASP A 292 -18.46 -17.53 11.87
C ASP A 292 -19.88 -17.74 11.31
N ALA A 293 -20.93 -17.39 12.07
CA ALA A 293 -22.31 -17.50 11.64
C ALA A 293 -22.65 -16.67 10.38
N HIS A 294 -21.81 -15.69 10.02
CA HIS A 294 -21.97 -14.79 8.89
C HIS A 294 -21.06 -15.14 7.69
N GLY A 295 -20.34 -16.26 7.76
CA GLY A 295 -19.44 -16.75 6.72
C GLY A 295 -17.95 -16.55 7.01
N PRO A 296 -17.07 -16.63 6.00
CA PRO A 296 -15.63 -16.57 6.20
C PRO A 296 -15.16 -15.27 6.85
N VAL A 297 -14.28 -15.37 7.85
CA VAL A 297 -13.58 -14.23 8.45
C VAL A 297 -12.54 -13.69 7.45
N SER A 298 -12.80 -12.54 6.86
CA SER A 298 -11.99 -12.00 5.77
C SER A 298 -11.76 -10.49 5.89
N ALA A 299 -10.65 -10.02 5.29
CA ALA A 299 -10.36 -8.59 5.19
C ALA A 299 -11.45 -7.81 4.44
N SER A 300 -12.06 -8.41 3.42
CA SER A 300 -13.17 -7.79 2.67
C SER A 300 -14.39 -7.53 3.55
N ARG A 301 -14.71 -8.44 4.50
CA ARG A 301 -15.79 -8.19 5.47
C ARG A 301 -15.47 -7.03 6.39
N VAL A 302 -14.21 -6.95 6.86
CA VAL A 302 -13.76 -5.81 7.69
C VAL A 302 -13.92 -4.50 6.92
N ARG A 303 -13.41 -4.42 5.69
CA ARG A 303 -13.52 -3.20 4.86
C ARG A 303 -14.98 -2.81 4.60
N LYS A 304 -15.83 -3.77 4.24
CA LYS A 304 -17.27 -3.50 4.05
C LYS A 304 -17.94 -2.96 5.30
N ALA A 305 -17.62 -3.50 6.47
CA ALA A 305 -18.13 -2.99 7.75
C ALA A 305 -17.67 -1.55 8.00
N LEU A 306 -16.37 -1.28 7.82
CA LEU A 306 -15.81 0.06 7.99
C LEU A 306 -16.41 1.09 7.01
N ASP A 307 -16.64 0.70 5.75
CA ASP A 307 -17.24 1.57 4.73
C ASP A 307 -18.74 1.83 5.00
N ALA A 308 -19.41 0.87 5.62
CA ALA A 308 -20.81 1.01 6.05
C ALA A 308 -20.96 1.73 7.41
N GLY A 309 -19.84 2.14 8.06
CA GLY A 309 -19.86 2.72 9.39
C GLY A 309 -20.28 1.76 10.49
N THR A 310 -20.18 0.45 10.24
CA THR A 310 -20.52 -0.59 11.22
C THR A 310 -19.27 -1.18 11.86
N PHE A 311 -19.43 -1.67 13.09
CA PHE A 311 -18.34 -2.24 13.86
C PHE A 311 -17.96 -3.64 13.37
N PRO A 312 -16.70 -3.88 12.93
CA PRO A 312 -16.26 -5.18 12.44
C PRO A 312 -15.80 -6.12 13.56
N GLY A 313 -16.43 -6.06 14.74
CA GLY A 313 -16.05 -6.80 15.95
C GLY A 313 -15.80 -8.28 15.70
N GLY A 314 -14.86 -8.88 16.45
CA GLY A 314 -14.56 -10.31 16.36
C GLY A 314 -13.87 -10.78 15.06
N LEU A 315 -13.59 -9.87 14.10
CA LEU A 315 -12.94 -10.24 12.83
C LEU A 315 -11.42 -10.00 12.83
N VAL A 316 -10.91 -9.15 13.72
CA VAL A 316 -9.51 -8.75 13.75
C VAL A 316 -8.88 -8.99 15.13
N PRO A 317 -7.58 -9.30 15.21
CA PRO A 317 -6.89 -9.40 16.48
C PRO A 317 -6.65 -8.02 17.11
N PRO A 318 -6.41 -7.94 18.43
CA PRO A 318 -6.16 -6.67 19.13
C PRO A 318 -5.06 -5.82 18.48
N SER A 319 -4.00 -6.45 17.96
CA SER A 319 -2.88 -5.77 17.30
C SER A 319 -3.27 -4.97 16.04
N THR A 320 -4.39 -5.29 15.39
CA THR A 320 -4.86 -4.63 14.17
C THR A 320 -5.68 -3.37 14.47
N TRP A 321 -6.32 -3.28 15.65
CA TRP A 321 -7.25 -2.21 15.97
C TRP A 321 -6.64 -0.82 15.94
N LYS A 322 -5.39 -0.64 16.39
CA LYS A 322 -4.74 0.68 16.36
C LYS A 322 -4.65 1.27 14.95
N TYR A 323 -4.46 0.42 13.93
CA TYR A 323 -4.42 0.85 12.52
C TYR A 323 -5.81 1.20 11.99
N ILE A 324 -6.82 0.42 12.37
CA ILE A 324 -8.22 0.71 12.02
C ILE A 324 -8.66 2.03 12.62
N VAL A 325 -8.38 2.27 13.89
CA VAL A 325 -8.72 3.53 14.57
C VAL A 325 -7.96 4.71 13.95
N ALA A 326 -6.67 4.56 13.67
CA ALA A 326 -5.88 5.59 12.97
C ALA A 326 -6.44 5.91 11.57
N ASP A 327 -6.91 4.90 10.83
CA ASP A 327 -7.57 5.09 9.53
C ASP A 327 -8.89 5.85 9.67
N LEU A 328 -9.75 5.45 10.60
CA LEU A 328 -11.05 6.10 10.83
C LEU A 328 -10.88 7.55 11.27
N VAL A 329 -9.98 7.81 12.22
CA VAL A 329 -9.69 9.17 12.70
C VAL A 329 -9.15 10.05 11.57
N SER A 330 -8.16 9.57 10.81
CA SER A 330 -7.59 10.36 9.71
C SER A 330 -8.59 10.63 8.60
N ARG A 331 -9.48 9.68 8.30
CA ARG A 331 -10.57 9.88 7.32
C ARG A 331 -11.60 10.88 7.84
N ALA A 332 -12.01 10.79 9.10
CA ALA A 332 -12.95 11.74 9.69
C ALA A 332 -12.37 13.17 9.69
N MET A 333 -11.09 13.34 10.05
CA MET A 333 -10.41 14.63 9.98
C MET A 333 -10.30 15.15 8.54
N THR A 334 -10.05 14.27 7.57
CA THR A 334 -10.00 14.66 6.15
C THR A 334 -11.38 15.08 5.65
N MET A 335 -12.44 14.35 6.01
CA MET A 335 -13.82 14.71 5.66
C MET A 335 -14.22 16.06 6.29
N GLU A 336 -13.82 16.32 7.51
CA GLU A 336 -14.03 17.63 8.16
C GLU A 336 -13.27 18.73 7.42
N LEU A 337 -11.98 18.52 7.11
CA LEU A 337 -11.14 19.49 6.40
C LEU A 337 -11.70 19.82 5.00
N ASP A 338 -12.20 18.81 4.30
CA ASP A 338 -12.74 18.93 2.93
C ASP A 338 -14.20 19.42 2.89
N ALA A 339 -14.88 19.49 4.03
CA ALA A 339 -16.25 20.01 4.10
C ALA A 339 -16.27 21.50 3.66
N PRO A 340 -17.14 21.89 2.70
CA PRO A 340 -17.20 23.28 2.22
C PRO A 340 -17.93 24.20 3.21
N LEU A 341 -17.75 25.50 3.03
CA LEU A 341 -18.50 26.57 3.72
C LEU A 341 -18.42 26.49 5.24
N LYS A 342 -17.19 26.40 5.78
CA LYS A 342 -16.94 26.43 7.22
C LYS A 342 -16.55 27.87 7.65
N PRO A 343 -17.48 28.67 8.21
CA PRO A 343 -17.17 30.05 8.59
C PRO A 343 -16.01 30.10 9.60
N GLY A 344 -14.94 30.83 9.26
CA GLY A 344 -13.78 31.03 10.12
C GLY A 344 -12.81 29.83 10.22
N LEU A 345 -13.10 28.69 9.59
CA LEU A 345 -12.25 27.51 9.57
C LEU A 345 -11.59 27.35 8.18
N VAL A 346 -10.50 26.58 8.15
CA VAL A 346 -9.80 26.25 6.91
C VAL A 346 -10.62 25.21 6.12
N ASP A 347 -10.79 25.46 4.83
CA ASP A 347 -11.32 24.51 3.85
C ASP A 347 -10.50 24.55 2.55
N ARG A 348 -10.98 23.93 1.47
CA ARG A 348 -10.28 23.91 0.17
C ARG A 348 -10.17 25.27 -0.50
N GLU A 349 -11.05 26.22 -0.19
CA GLU A 349 -11.18 27.49 -0.87
C GLU A 349 -10.63 28.66 -0.05
N GLN A 350 -10.56 28.51 1.29
CA GLN A 350 -10.16 29.60 2.19
C GLN A 350 -9.43 29.10 3.45
N SER A 351 -8.60 29.97 4.00
CA SER A 351 -7.92 29.76 5.29
C SER A 351 -8.72 30.21 6.50
N GLY A 352 -9.95 30.66 6.31
CA GLY A 352 -10.82 31.17 7.38
C GLY A 352 -10.20 32.34 8.16
N SER A 353 -10.17 32.23 9.48
CA SER A 353 -9.56 33.23 10.38
C SER A 353 -8.06 33.01 10.60
N HIS A 354 -7.45 32.04 9.93
CA HIS A 354 -6.06 31.67 10.11
C HIS A 354 -5.17 32.31 9.03
N HIS A 355 -4.05 32.90 9.47
CA HIS A 355 -3.05 33.51 8.58
C HIS A 355 -1.78 32.66 8.45
N ASP A 356 -1.63 31.63 9.29
CA ASP A 356 -0.45 30.80 9.46
C ASP A 356 -0.63 29.34 8.98
N MET A 357 -1.84 28.97 8.52
CA MET A 357 -2.13 27.63 8.04
C MET A 357 -3.11 27.64 6.85
N ASP A 358 -2.97 26.64 6.00
CA ASP A 358 -3.83 26.40 4.84
C ASP A 358 -4.28 24.94 4.76
N HIS A 359 -5.14 24.62 3.78
CA HIS A 359 -5.62 23.25 3.54
C HIS A 359 -4.48 22.25 3.33
N GLY A 360 -3.43 22.60 2.59
CA GLY A 360 -2.30 21.70 2.31
C GLY A 360 -1.51 21.34 3.57
N MET A 361 -1.24 22.34 4.43
CA MET A 361 -0.59 22.14 5.72
C MET A 361 -1.43 21.26 6.65
N MET A 362 -2.76 21.52 6.72
CA MET A 362 -3.67 20.73 7.54
C MET A 362 -3.79 19.28 7.02
N ALA A 363 -3.89 19.06 5.72
CA ALA A 363 -3.90 17.73 5.12
C ALA A 363 -2.59 16.96 5.40
N SER A 364 -1.45 17.64 5.37
CA SER A 364 -0.16 17.05 5.75
C SER A 364 -0.11 16.69 7.22
N SER A 365 -0.66 17.54 8.09
CA SER A 365 -0.75 17.27 9.53
C SER A 365 -1.60 16.04 9.86
N ILE A 366 -2.70 15.79 9.14
CA ILE A 366 -3.53 14.58 9.33
C ILE A 366 -2.69 13.31 9.08
N LYS A 367 -1.85 13.31 8.04
CA LYS A 367 -0.95 12.17 7.75
C LYS A 367 0.07 11.95 8.88
N VAL A 368 0.61 13.05 9.41
CA VAL A 368 1.55 12.99 10.55
C VAL A 368 0.84 12.50 11.81
N ILE A 369 -0.35 13.00 12.13
CA ILE A 369 -1.16 12.54 13.28
C ILE A 369 -1.39 11.03 13.19
N ARG A 370 -1.81 10.50 12.03
CA ARG A 370 -2.01 9.07 11.80
C ARG A 370 -0.74 8.27 12.11
N SER A 371 0.36 8.62 11.46
CA SER A 371 1.63 7.88 11.61
C SER A 371 2.22 7.99 13.01
N SER A 372 2.10 9.15 13.64
CA SER A 372 2.55 9.41 15.00
C SER A 372 1.73 8.64 16.03
N PHE A 373 0.39 8.62 15.89
CA PHE A 373 -0.50 7.82 16.74
C PHE A 373 -0.11 6.33 16.71
N ILE A 374 0.09 5.76 15.51
CA ILE A 374 0.49 4.34 15.37
C ILE A 374 1.86 4.09 16.02
N ARG A 375 2.83 4.99 15.81
CA ARG A 375 4.20 4.88 16.33
C ARG A 375 4.26 4.93 17.84
N HIS A 376 3.51 5.84 18.43
CA HIS A 376 3.54 6.14 19.88
C HIS A 376 2.37 5.50 20.65
N PHE A 377 1.64 4.58 20.02
CA PHE A 377 0.42 3.98 20.52
C PHE A 377 0.53 3.41 21.95
N ASP A 378 1.67 2.83 22.29
CA ASP A 378 1.89 2.19 23.60
C ASP A 378 2.10 3.18 24.76
N LEU A 379 2.23 4.48 24.45
CA LEU A 379 2.32 5.52 25.46
C LEU A 379 0.95 5.75 26.13
N GLU A 380 0.98 6.16 27.39
CA GLU A 380 -0.19 6.66 28.10
C GLU A 380 -0.77 7.93 27.43
N PRO A 381 -2.06 8.25 27.62
CA PRO A 381 -2.75 9.30 26.86
C PRO A 381 -2.05 10.66 26.85
N VAL A 382 -1.50 11.12 27.97
CA VAL A 382 -0.84 12.44 28.06
C VAL A 382 0.52 12.45 27.33
N PRO A 383 1.45 11.50 27.57
CA PRO A 383 2.67 11.36 26.76
C PRO A 383 2.38 11.17 25.26
N LEU A 384 1.37 10.36 24.90
CA LEU A 384 0.95 10.15 23.52
C LEU A 384 0.54 11.48 22.86
N GLY A 385 -0.31 12.25 23.50
CA GLY A 385 -0.74 13.56 23.00
C GLY A 385 0.43 14.51 22.74
N LYS A 386 1.37 14.58 23.69
CA LYS A 386 2.57 15.40 23.56
C LYS A 386 3.48 14.94 22.41
N ALA A 387 3.65 13.63 22.21
CA ALA A 387 4.45 13.09 21.13
C ALA A 387 3.82 13.41 19.76
N VAL A 388 2.51 13.23 19.62
CA VAL A 388 1.77 13.57 18.39
C VAL A 388 1.84 15.06 18.08
N GLU A 389 1.62 15.93 19.11
CA GLU A 389 1.77 17.39 18.93
C GLU A 389 3.18 17.78 18.50
N ALA A 390 4.22 17.18 19.09
CA ALA A 390 5.61 17.46 18.74
C ALA A 390 5.93 17.08 17.28
N ASP A 391 5.45 15.92 16.83
CA ASP A 391 5.63 15.48 15.44
C ASP A 391 4.90 16.40 14.45
N VAL A 392 3.70 16.88 14.79
CA VAL A 392 2.95 17.84 13.97
C VAL A 392 3.69 19.18 13.90
N LEU A 393 4.15 19.72 15.03
CA LEU A 393 4.91 20.96 15.06
C LEU A 393 6.20 20.87 14.22
N ALA A 394 6.90 19.74 14.31
CA ALA A 394 8.11 19.51 13.49
C ALA A 394 7.80 19.51 11.98
N ALA A 395 6.68 18.88 11.59
CA ALA A 395 6.28 18.78 10.19
C ALA A 395 5.73 20.09 9.59
N THR A 396 5.19 20.99 10.45
CA THR A 396 4.55 22.24 10.02
C THR A 396 5.43 23.49 10.23
N GLY A 397 6.69 23.30 10.65
CA GLY A 397 7.58 24.43 10.95
C GLY A 397 7.15 25.22 12.20
N GLY A 398 6.50 24.57 13.18
CA GLY A 398 6.08 25.17 14.45
C GLY A 398 4.61 25.62 14.49
N VAL A 399 3.84 25.43 13.43
CA VAL A 399 2.41 25.77 13.41
C VAL A 399 1.59 24.65 14.04
N ASN A 400 0.74 24.99 15.01
CA ASN A 400 -0.13 24.03 15.69
C ASN A 400 -1.50 23.93 15.02
N THR A 401 -1.65 23.03 14.07
CA THR A 401 -2.85 22.94 13.21
C THR A 401 -4.07 22.30 13.90
N TYR A 402 -3.87 21.30 14.76
CA TYR A 402 -4.95 20.44 15.30
C TYR A 402 -4.94 20.23 16.82
N ARG A 403 -4.33 21.09 17.61
CA ARG A 403 -4.10 20.86 19.05
C ARG A 403 -5.29 20.32 19.83
N GLY A 404 -6.42 21.00 19.77
CA GLY A 404 -7.63 20.58 20.47
C GLY A 404 -8.23 19.28 19.91
N ALA A 405 -8.21 19.13 18.59
CA ALA A 405 -8.69 17.93 17.91
C ALA A 405 -7.81 16.71 18.23
N ILE A 406 -6.47 16.86 18.24
CA ILE A 406 -5.55 15.78 18.65
C ILE A 406 -5.92 15.26 20.02
N PHE A 407 -6.09 16.14 21.02
CA PHE A 407 -6.47 15.76 22.38
C PHE A 407 -7.77 14.93 22.40
N SER A 408 -8.84 15.45 21.78
CA SER A 408 -10.15 14.79 21.75
C SER A 408 -10.10 13.44 21.04
N GLN A 409 -9.47 13.38 19.87
CA GLN A 409 -9.36 12.14 19.09
C GLN A 409 -8.56 11.06 19.81
N LEU A 410 -7.46 11.44 20.48
CA LEU A 410 -6.62 10.49 21.19
C LEU A 410 -7.31 9.91 22.42
N ILE A 411 -8.00 10.72 23.21
CA ILE A 411 -8.76 10.25 24.39
C ILE A 411 -9.85 9.27 23.96
N VAL A 412 -10.67 9.64 22.99
CA VAL A 412 -11.72 8.77 22.46
C VAL A 412 -11.13 7.46 21.90
N SER A 413 -10.06 7.56 21.13
CA SER A 413 -9.38 6.38 20.56
C SER A 413 -8.85 5.44 21.64
N LYS A 414 -8.19 5.97 22.67
CA LYS A 414 -7.68 5.16 23.79
C LYS A 414 -8.80 4.52 24.58
N ALA A 415 -9.85 5.26 24.92
CA ALA A 415 -11.00 4.72 25.63
C ALA A 415 -11.66 3.57 24.85
N PHE A 416 -11.88 3.77 23.55
CA PHE A 416 -12.41 2.75 22.66
C PHE A 416 -11.54 1.49 22.65
N LEU A 417 -10.23 1.64 22.50
CA LEU A 417 -9.30 0.52 22.42
C LEU A 417 -9.13 -0.21 23.76
N THR A 418 -9.21 0.50 24.89
CA THR A 418 -9.24 -0.10 26.22
C THR A 418 -10.48 -0.98 26.39
N LEU A 419 -11.66 -0.46 26.06
CA LEU A 419 -12.91 -1.25 26.13
C LEU A 419 -12.85 -2.51 25.25
N LEU A 420 -12.27 -2.41 24.06
CA LEU A 420 -12.07 -3.59 23.20
C LEU A 420 -11.11 -4.61 23.83
N ALA A 421 -10.04 -4.16 24.44
CA ALA A 421 -9.07 -5.04 25.11
C ALA A 421 -9.67 -5.74 26.34
N ASP A 422 -10.54 -5.05 27.05
CA ASP A 422 -11.25 -5.56 28.23
C ASP A 422 -12.45 -6.45 27.87
N GLY A 423 -12.78 -6.56 26.55
CA GLY A 423 -13.85 -7.43 26.07
C GLY A 423 -15.26 -6.85 26.33
N ALA A 424 -15.41 -5.53 26.33
CA ALA A 424 -16.70 -4.86 26.52
C ALA A 424 -17.74 -5.34 25.50
N GLU A 425 -18.93 -5.73 25.97
CA GLU A 425 -20.02 -6.22 25.11
C GLU A 425 -20.73 -5.08 24.37
N ASP A 426 -20.89 -3.93 25.03
CA ASP A 426 -21.51 -2.71 24.45
C ASP A 426 -20.56 -1.52 24.56
N VAL A 427 -19.56 -1.50 23.68
CA VAL A 427 -18.56 -0.42 23.63
C VAL A 427 -19.21 0.96 23.50
N ARG A 428 -20.35 1.09 22.79
CA ARG A 428 -21.00 2.38 22.56
C ARG A 428 -21.55 2.97 23.85
N SER A 429 -22.23 2.17 24.66
CA SER A 429 -22.79 2.63 25.93
C SER A 429 -21.73 2.88 27.01
N GLU A 430 -20.63 2.12 26.97
CA GLU A 430 -19.54 2.21 27.95
C GLU A 430 -18.52 3.32 27.60
N LEU A 431 -18.46 3.76 26.35
CA LEU A 431 -17.45 4.71 25.86
C LEU A 431 -17.44 6.05 26.59
N PRO A 432 -18.57 6.71 26.93
CA PRO A 432 -18.57 7.96 27.71
C PRO A 432 -17.90 7.83 29.06
N ALA A 433 -18.18 6.74 29.77
CA ALA A 433 -17.59 6.48 31.09
C ALA A 433 -16.07 6.21 31.00
N ALA A 434 -15.64 5.45 29.98
CA ALA A 434 -14.22 5.19 29.73
C ALA A 434 -13.46 6.47 29.38
N ILE A 435 -14.04 7.34 28.54
CA ILE A 435 -13.48 8.66 28.22
C ILE A 435 -13.31 9.50 29.48
N ALA A 436 -14.36 9.59 30.30
CA ALA A 436 -14.32 10.36 31.57
C ALA A 436 -13.24 9.86 32.53
N SER A 437 -13.08 8.53 32.66
CA SER A 437 -12.04 7.89 33.46
C SER A 437 -10.64 8.29 33.02
N ILE A 438 -10.32 8.19 31.75
CA ILE A 438 -9.01 8.60 31.20
C ILE A 438 -8.80 10.12 31.38
N ALA A 439 -9.84 10.92 31.11
CA ALA A 439 -9.74 12.37 31.21
C ALA A 439 -9.57 12.87 32.66
N ALA A 440 -10.01 12.11 33.65
CA ALA A 440 -9.82 12.45 35.07
C ALA A 440 -8.34 12.49 35.45
N GLU A 441 -7.51 11.64 34.87
CA GLU A 441 -6.06 11.54 35.09
C GLU A 441 -5.25 12.64 34.38
N VAL A 442 -5.86 13.35 33.43
CA VAL A 442 -5.19 14.41 32.67
C VAL A 442 -5.11 15.69 33.54
N PRO A 443 -3.89 16.21 33.80
CA PRO A 443 -3.75 17.43 34.59
C PRO A 443 -4.32 18.65 33.88
N ALA A 444 -5.02 19.52 34.64
CA ALA A 444 -5.49 20.78 34.08
C ALA A 444 -4.31 21.70 33.78
N SER A 445 -4.23 22.20 32.56
CA SER A 445 -3.20 23.17 32.14
C SER A 445 -3.82 24.56 31.99
N ALA A 446 -3.29 25.52 32.74
CA ALA A 446 -3.76 26.91 32.74
C ALA A 446 -3.15 27.76 31.59
N SER A 447 -2.12 27.24 30.88
CA SER A 447 -1.29 28.03 29.96
C SER A 447 -1.70 27.97 28.50
N THR A 448 -2.88 27.43 28.18
CA THR A 448 -3.35 27.29 26.79
C THR A 448 -4.37 28.37 26.41
N HIS A 449 -4.46 28.73 25.13
CA HIS A 449 -5.50 29.62 24.60
C HIS A 449 -6.92 29.14 24.96
N GLY A 450 -7.17 27.81 24.91
CA GLY A 450 -8.42 27.21 25.37
C GLY A 450 -8.65 27.41 26.88
N GLY A 451 -7.60 27.34 27.72
CA GLY A 451 -7.65 27.63 29.13
C GLY A 451 -7.94 29.11 29.42
N ALA A 452 -7.46 30.03 28.59
CA ALA A 452 -7.82 31.45 28.67
C ALA A 452 -9.32 31.68 28.35
N ALA A 453 -9.81 31.06 27.23
CA ALA A 453 -11.23 31.17 26.84
C ALA A 453 -12.18 30.60 27.91
N VAL A 454 -11.80 29.53 28.60
CA VAL A 454 -12.56 28.97 29.73
C VAL A 454 -12.66 29.97 30.87
N ARG A 455 -11.54 30.64 31.24
CA ARG A 455 -11.52 31.63 32.32
C ARG A 455 -12.29 32.90 31.95
N ASP A 456 -12.12 33.36 30.70
CA ASP A 456 -12.61 34.69 30.30
C ASP A 456 -14.09 34.67 29.88
N HIS A 457 -14.58 33.53 29.39
CA HIS A 457 -15.90 33.38 28.78
C HIS A 457 -16.77 32.27 29.40
N GLY A 458 -16.27 31.51 30.38
CA GLY A 458 -17.01 30.44 31.06
C GLY A 458 -17.41 29.25 30.16
N VAL A 459 -16.79 29.10 28.99
CA VAL A 459 -17.08 27.98 28.06
C VAL A 459 -16.38 26.69 28.51
N LYS A 460 -17.01 25.54 28.31
CA LYS A 460 -16.37 24.24 28.60
C LYS A 460 -15.24 24.00 27.59
N GLY A 461 -14.01 23.86 28.08
CA GLY A 461 -12.87 23.47 27.25
C GLY A 461 -12.84 21.95 26.97
N ALA A 462 -12.03 21.50 26.02
CA ALA A 462 -11.94 20.10 25.61
C ALA A 462 -11.72 19.11 26.75
N LEU A 463 -10.88 19.46 27.75
CA LEU A 463 -10.66 18.61 28.94
C LEU A 463 -11.92 18.50 29.81
N ALA A 464 -12.65 19.59 30.00
CA ALA A 464 -13.89 19.57 30.78
C ALA A 464 -14.98 18.74 30.08
N MET A 465 -15.08 18.86 28.77
CA MET A 465 -15.98 18.03 27.95
C MET A 465 -15.60 16.53 28.01
N ALA A 466 -14.30 16.21 27.93
CA ALA A 466 -13.83 14.85 28.07
C ALA A 466 -14.09 14.26 29.45
N ARG A 467 -13.90 15.04 30.54
CA ARG A 467 -14.21 14.63 31.92
C ARG A 467 -15.71 14.38 32.15
N ASP A 468 -16.57 15.01 31.37
CA ASP A 468 -18.01 14.76 31.31
C ASP A 468 -18.37 13.60 30.34
N GLY A 469 -17.37 12.89 29.78
CA GLY A 469 -17.55 11.80 28.82
C GLY A 469 -18.17 12.24 27.49
N TYR A 470 -18.05 13.54 27.13
CA TYR A 470 -18.74 14.11 25.97
C TYR A 470 -20.27 13.86 26.02
N SER A 471 -20.86 13.93 27.20
CA SER A 471 -22.26 13.55 27.46
C SER A 471 -23.25 14.21 26.48
N GLU A 472 -23.09 15.49 26.18
CA GLU A 472 -23.94 16.24 25.25
C GLU A 472 -23.81 15.69 23.80
N LEU A 473 -22.60 15.31 23.36
CA LEU A 473 -22.37 14.72 22.07
C LEU A 473 -23.12 13.39 21.91
N PHE A 474 -23.00 12.50 22.90
CA PHE A 474 -23.62 11.18 22.86
C PHE A 474 -25.12 11.20 23.09
N SER A 475 -25.66 12.14 23.89
CA SER A 475 -27.07 12.21 24.23
C SER A 475 -27.90 13.03 23.24
N SER A 476 -27.31 14.03 22.58
CA SER A 476 -28.07 15.03 21.81
C SER A 476 -27.66 15.21 20.37
N TRP A 477 -26.37 15.00 20.04
CA TRP A 477 -25.83 15.35 18.72
C TRP A 477 -25.63 14.13 17.81
N LEU A 478 -25.26 12.96 18.36
CA LEU A 478 -25.13 11.76 17.58
C LEU A 478 -26.52 11.09 17.43
N PRO A 479 -27.05 10.97 16.21
CA PRO A 479 -28.29 10.24 15.97
C PRO A 479 -28.12 8.77 16.36
N PHE A 480 -29.15 8.21 16.93
CA PHE A 480 -29.21 6.81 17.37
C PHE A 480 -29.51 5.85 16.23
#